data_954434de26ddaa46859440b4dba7ec49
#
_entry.id   954434de26ddaa46859440b4dba7ec49
#
_cell.length_a   1.000
_cell.length_b   1.000
_cell.length_c   1.000
_cell.angle_alpha   90.00
_cell.angle_beta   90.00
_cell.angle_gamma   90.00
#
_symmetry.space_group_name_H-M   'P 1'
#
loop_
_entity.id
_entity.type
_entity.pdbx_description
1 polymer ?
#
loop_
_entity_poly.entity_id
_entity_poly.type
_entity_poly.pdbx_seq_one_letter_code
_entity_poly.pdbx_strand_id
1 'polypeptide(L)'
;RSLTTTETTNKNFSLSNVKFNIATPKHPMPYDPANFSFSYSHSESNKTGETTAWETEKNWNGAFNYNYSPEYKPFEPFKKMIKSKSKWWDIIRDQNFNYLPQNISFNTNILRNYYEYQERDIENLEDPTSLPLSFSKEFLWNRDFSLKWDLTKNLHFSFNSATHAEIEEPNVPVNKDLYADQYQVWKDSVWHSIKGFGTPLDYQQDFTASYKVPLAKIPCFSWMSLDGNYTANYSWERGMELEDGTSYGNTINNQRSATINGRFNLETLYNFSSFLKEVNKKFSASERKKAKDKSNREREKAKAQKEKEKEAAANGKDGQNKDGKDKTDGKTADNAKGTANAKVKNPKFKGFAGEITLKPDTTVELAHNQKSRRIRVTAVTAAGRRYPIKFKKLDKNKIRILNMDSVKLRVNVIAKTPAKEKPWYPYLQGATRFLMMVRNVSVSYRNTFAMSLPGFLPNVGDMLGQRTGGG
;
A
#
# COMPACT_ATOMS: atom_id res chain seq x y z
N ARG A 1 -12.25 -4.54 -72.70
CA ARG A 1 -12.90 -4.05 -71.47
C ARG A 1 -12.14 -4.44 -70.17
N SER A 2 -11.53 -5.65 -70.12
CA SER A 2 -10.79 -6.12 -68.92
C SER A 2 -9.51 -5.34 -68.65
N LEU A 3 -8.90 -4.76 -69.66
CA LEU A 3 -7.59 -4.04 -69.53
C LEU A 3 -7.74 -2.62 -69.00
N THR A 4 -8.91 -2.02 -69.03
CA THR A 4 -9.16 -0.64 -68.59
C THR A 4 -9.95 -0.55 -67.30
N THR A 5 -10.29 -1.69 -66.71
CA THR A 5 -11.13 -1.77 -65.49
C THR A 5 -10.28 -2.19 -64.32
N THR A 6 -10.28 -1.39 -63.25
CA THR A 6 -9.72 -1.80 -61.99
C THR A 6 -10.78 -2.55 -61.19
N GLU A 7 -10.47 -3.77 -60.83
CA GLU A 7 -11.34 -4.65 -60.00
C GLU A 7 -10.63 -4.95 -58.67
N THR A 8 -11.31 -4.79 -57.57
CA THR A 8 -10.82 -5.18 -56.26
C THR A 8 -11.82 -6.11 -55.58
N THR A 9 -11.37 -7.27 -55.21
CA THR A 9 -12.18 -8.26 -54.48
C THR A 9 -11.60 -8.44 -53.08
N ASN A 10 -12.40 -8.20 -52.04
CA ASN A 10 -12.03 -8.41 -50.64
C ASN A 10 -12.83 -9.53 -50.03
N LYS A 11 -12.16 -10.48 -49.42
CA LYS A 11 -12.78 -11.57 -48.67
C LYS A 11 -12.28 -11.54 -47.24
N ASN A 12 -13.16 -11.48 -46.29
CA ASN A 12 -12.83 -11.48 -44.88
C ASN A 12 -13.60 -12.57 -44.14
N PHE A 13 -12.89 -13.36 -43.36
CA PHE A 13 -13.46 -14.34 -42.46
C PHE A 13 -12.90 -14.13 -41.06
N SER A 14 -13.76 -14.11 -40.07
CA SER A 14 -13.31 -13.98 -38.69
C SER A 14 -14.13 -14.86 -37.74
N LEU A 15 -13.42 -15.54 -36.87
CA LEU A 15 -13.93 -16.34 -35.78
C LEU A 15 -13.26 -15.87 -34.50
N SER A 16 -13.98 -15.20 -33.64
CA SER A 16 -13.38 -14.58 -32.48
C SER A 16 -13.86 -15.19 -31.16
N ASN A 17 -12.90 -15.45 -30.26
CA ASN A 17 -13.16 -15.86 -28.90
C ASN A 17 -14.07 -17.08 -28.73
N VAL A 18 -13.82 -18.10 -29.53
CA VAL A 18 -14.53 -19.37 -29.42
C VAL A 18 -14.13 -20.07 -28.12
N LYS A 19 -15.09 -20.28 -27.25
CA LYS A 19 -14.91 -20.95 -25.95
C LYS A 19 -15.91 -22.08 -25.80
N PHE A 20 -15.50 -23.11 -25.09
CA PHE A 20 -16.40 -24.14 -24.62
C PHE A 20 -17.09 -23.66 -23.33
N ASN A 21 -18.37 -23.36 -23.41
CA ASN A 21 -19.17 -23.01 -22.23
C ASN A 21 -19.69 -24.28 -21.58
N ILE A 22 -18.87 -24.93 -20.79
CA ILE A 22 -19.23 -26.07 -19.98
C ILE A 22 -19.56 -25.58 -18.59
N ALA A 23 -20.66 -26.05 -18.01
CA ALA A 23 -20.97 -25.79 -16.61
C ALA A 23 -19.78 -26.22 -15.74
N THR A 24 -19.01 -25.25 -15.28
CA THR A 24 -17.82 -25.51 -14.49
C THR A 24 -18.22 -26.09 -13.14
N PRO A 25 -17.55 -27.16 -12.68
CA PRO A 25 -17.72 -27.64 -11.33
C PRO A 25 -17.34 -26.55 -10.31
N LYS A 26 -17.75 -26.72 -9.06
CA LYS A 26 -17.44 -25.76 -7.96
C LYS A 26 -15.96 -25.43 -7.80
N HIS A 27 -15.08 -26.21 -8.43
CA HIS A 27 -13.62 -26.05 -8.42
C HIS A 27 -13.10 -26.17 -9.84
N PRO A 28 -12.81 -25.06 -10.55
CA PRO A 28 -12.24 -25.10 -11.89
C PRO A 28 -10.88 -25.80 -11.86
N MET A 29 -10.69 -26.74 -12.79
CA MET A 29 -9.42 -27.48 -12.96
C MET A 29 -8.59 -26.84 -14.07
N PRO A 30 -7.24 -26.99 -14.02
CA PRO A 30 -6.38 -26.42 -15.06
C PRO A 30 -6.70 -26.89 -16.47
N TYR A 31 -7.17 -28.13 -16.62
CA TYR A 31 -7.49 -28.75 -17.90
C TYR A 31 -8.94 -28.54 -18.38
N ASP A 32 -9.72 -27.73 -17.65
CA ASP A 32 -11.12 -27.45 -18.06
C ASP A 32 -11.15 -26.74 -19.42
N PRO A 33 -11.96 -27.21 -20.37
CA PRO A 33 -12.08 -26.59 -21.69
C PRO A 33 -12.49 -25.11 -21.65
N ALA A 34 -13.18 -24.69 -20.59
CA ALA A 34 -13.57 -23.30 -20.39
C ALA A 34 -12.38 -22.32 -20.21
N ASN A 35 -11.19 -22.87 -19.86
CA ASN A 35 -9.96 -22.07 -19.72
C ASN A 35 -9.35 -21.70 -21.08
N PHE A 36 -9.77 -22.36 -22.14
CA PHE A 36 -9.21 -22.18 -23.48
C PHE A 36 -10.11 -21.30 -24.33
N SER A 37 -9.51 -20.45 -25.14
CA SER A 37 -10.21 -19.73 -26.19
C SER A 37 -9.39 -19.69 -27.47
N PHE A 38 -10.07 -19.75 -28.59
CA PHE A 38 -9.46 -19.72 -29.91
C PHE A 38 -10.06 -18.58 -30.73
N SER A 39 -9.21 -17.91 -31.49
CA SER A 39 -9.62 -16.89 -32.46
C SER A 39 -8.88 -17.13 -33.77
N TYR A 40 -9.54 -16.91 -34.86
CA TYR A 40 -8.96 -17.00 -36.21
C TYR A 40 -9.53 -15.91 -37.10
N SER A 41 -8.69 -15.24 -37.85
CA SER A 41 -9.10 -14.33 -38.90
C SER A 41 -8.28 -14.53 -40.16
N HIS A 42 -8.92 -14.39 -41.28
CA HIS A 42 -8.31 -14.40 -42.59
C HIS A 42 -8.89 -13.29 -43.43
N SER A 43 -8.03 -12.50 -44.04
CA SER A 43 -8.41 -11.50 -45.02
C SER A 43 -7.61 -11.71 -46.29
N GLU A 44 -8.28 -11.60 -47.41
CA GLU A 44 -7.72 -11.70 -48.76
C GLU A 44 -8.21 -10.50 -49.56
N SER A 45 -7.28 -9.75 -50.18
CA SER A 45 -7.57 -8.66 -51.08
C SER A 45 -6.87 -8.96 -52.40
N ASN A 46 -7.65 -9.06 -53.44
CA ASN A 46 -7.15 -9.26 -54.81
C ASN A 46 -7.55 -8.06 -55.68
N LYS A 47 -6.56 -7.48 -56.35
CA LYS A 47 -6.75 -6.32 -57.20
C LYS A 47 -6.12 -6.57 -58.57
N THR A 48 -6.84 -6.21 -59.59
CA THR A 48 -6.34 -6.19 -60.99
C THR A 48 -6.65 -4.85 -61.59
N GLY A 49 -5.83 -4.40 -62.54
CA GLY A 49 -5.98 -3.09 -63.13
C GLY A 49 -5.26 -2.96 -64.47
N GLU A 50 -5.20 -1.76 -65.00
CA GLU A 50 -4.58 -1.45 -66.28
C GLU A 50 -3.06 -1.79 -66.25
N THR A 51 -2.35 -1.31 -65.24
CA THR A 51 -0.92 -1.53 -65.04
C THR A 51 -0.62 -2.71 -64.08
N THR A 52 -1.66 -3.28 -63.45
CA THR A 52 -1.53 -4.33 -62.47
C THR A 52 -2.12 -5.61 -63.04
N ALA A 53 -1.29 -6.63 -63.30
CA ALA A 53 -1.79 -7.96 -63.70
C ALA A 53 -2.53 -8.60 -62.55
N TRP A 54 -1.92 -8.67 -61.36
CA TRP A 54 -2.58 -8.95 -60.08
C TRP A 54 -1.78 -8.38 -58.93
N GLU A 55 -2.51 -7.99 -57.90
CA GLU A 55 -2.01 -7.61 -56.59
C GLU A 55 -2.81 -8.41 -55.55
N THR A 56 -2.15 -9.24 -54.78
CA THR A 56 -2.77 -10.12 -53.82
C THR A 56 -2.16 -9.88 -52.45
N GLU A 57 -3.01 -9.54 -51.48
CA GLU A 57 -2.65 -9.45 -50.09
C GLU A 57 -3.47 -10.46 -49.30
N LYS A 58 -2.76 -11.31 -48.54
CA LYS A 58 -3.39 -12.34 -47.69
C LYS A 58 -2.85 -12.23 -46.29
N ASN A 59 -3.74 -12.07 -45.34
CA ASN A 59 -3.40 -12.00 -43.93
C ASN A 59 -4.14 -13.09 -43.17
N TRP A 60 -3.39 -13.84 -42.37
CA TRP A 60 -3.90 -14.86 -41.46
C TRP A 60 -3.48 -14.49 -40.05
N ASN A 61 -4.41 -14.58 -39.10
CA ASN A 61 -4.14 -14.41 -37.69
C ASN A 61 -4.87 -15.51 -36.91
N GLY A 62 -4.09 -16.35 -36.22
CA GLY A 62 -4.59 -17.40 -35.34
C GLY A 62 -4.12 -17.13 -33.93
N ALA A 63 -5.05 -17.05 -32.99
CA ALA A 63 -4.73 -16.85 -31.56
C ALA A 63 -5.33 -17.98 -30.73
N PHE A 64 -4.53 -18.50 -29.83
CA PHE A 64 -4.94 -19.46 -28.81
C PHE A 64 -4.60 -18.88 -27.44
N ASN A 65 -5.58 -18.81 -26.57
CA ASN A 65 -5.42 -18.27 -25.24
C ASN A 65 -5.85 -19.30 -24.21
N TYR A 66 -5.01 -19.50 -23.21
CA TYR A 66 -5.28 -20.27 -22.01
C TYR A 66 -5.27 -19.34 -20.82
N ASN A 67 -6.30 -19.39 -19.97
CA ASN A 67 -6.36 -18.59 -18.76
C ASN A 67 -7.00 -19.40 -17.64
N TYR A 68 -6.20 -19.71 -16.62
CA TYR A 68 -6.62 -20.43 -15.44
C TYR A 68 -6.55 -19.51 -14.21
N SER A 69 -7.70 -19.22 -13.62
CA SER A 69 -7.85 -18.41 -12.40
C SER A 69 -8.67 -19.19 -11.39
N PRO A 70 -8.07 -20.05 -10.59
CA PRO A 70 -8.79 -20.85 -9.61
C PRO A 70 -9.37 -19.99 -8.48
N GLU A 71 -10.62 -20.26 -8.11
CA GLU A 71 -11.16 -19.80 -6.84
C GLU A 71 -10.61 -20.68 -5.72
N TYR A 72 -9.73 -20.15 -4.88
CA TYR A 72 -9.16 -20.89 -3.78
C TYR A 72 -9.44 -20.24 -2.44
N LYS A 73 -9.57 -21.08 -1.41
CA LYS A 73 -9.58 -20.62 -0.02
C LYS A 73 -8.17 -20.72 0.53
N PRO A 74 -7.63 -19.65 1.11
CA PRO A 74 -6.29 -19.70 1.70
C PRO A 74 -6.25 -20.76 2.81
N PHE A 75 -5.18 -21.54 2.81
CA PHE A 75 -4.91 -22.51 3.88
C PHE A 75 -4.37 -21.76 5.10
N GLU A 76 -5.12 -21.79 6.22
CA GLU A 76 -4.81 -21.10 7.47
C GLU A 76 -4.52 -22.13 8.60
N PRO A 77 -3.30 -22.72 8.65
CA PRO A 77 -3.01 -23.85 9.54
C PRO A 77 -3.13 -23.48 11.02
N PHE A 78 -2.67 -22.30 11.38
CA PHE A 78 -2.56 -21.87 12.77
C PHE A 78 -3.84 -21.27 13.35
N LYS A 79 -4.82 -20.90 12.51
CA LYS A 79 -6.06 -20.25 12.94
C LYS A 79 -6.89 -21.13 13.89
N LYS A 80 -6.90 -22.44 13.66
CA LYS A 80 -7.60 -23.41 14.52
C LYS A 80 -6.76 -23.82 15.72
N MET A 81 -5.43 -23.81 15.61
CA MET A 81 -4.51 -24.22 16.69
C MET A 81 -4.38 -23.17 17.79
N ILE A 82 -4.31 -21.88 17.41
CA ILE A 82 -4.08 -20.78 18.34
C ILE A 82 -5.42 -20.17 18.74
N LYS A 83 -5.97 -20.62 19.85
CA LYS A 83 -7.22 -20.10 20.44
C LYS A 83 -7.03 -18.80 21.25
N SER A 84 -5.78 -18.41 21.52
CA SER A 84 -5.46 -17.19 22.27
C SER A 84 -5.91 -15.94 21.52
N LYS A 85 -6.62 -15.03 22.20
CA LYS A 85 -7.06 -13.72 21.68
C LYS A 85 -6.00 -12.62 21.86
N SER A 86 -4.79 -12.97 22.31
CA SER A 86 -3.71 -12.00 22.49
C SER A 86 -3.17 -11.53 21.15
N LYS A 87 -3.01 -10.21 20.98
CA LYS A 87 -2.47 -9.58 19.77
C LYS A 87 -1.06 -10.04 19.38
N TRP A 88 -0.28 -10.58 20.32
CA TRP A 88 1.05 -11.09 20.05
C TRP A 88 1.05 -12.36 19.18
N TRP A 89 -0.03 -13.12 19.26
CA TRP A 89 -0.21 -14.34 18.47
C TRP A 89 -0.84 -14.09 17.09
N ASP A 90 -1.32 -12.86 16.82
CA ASP A 90 -1.99 -12.53 15.56
C ASP A 90 -1.07 -12.72 14.34
N ILE A 91 0.24 -12.47 14.51
CA ILE A 91 1.21 -12.65 13.44
C ILE A 91 1.33 -14.12 13.00
N ILE A 92 1.25 -15.06 13.93
CA ILE A 92 1.34 -16.50 13.64
C ILE A 92 -0.04 -17.05 13.27
N ARG A 93 -1.07 -16.69 14.04
CA ARG A 93 -2.45 -17.16 13.83
C ARG A 93 -2.99 -16.83 12.44
N ASP A 94 -2.68 -15.63 11.94
CA ASP A 94 -3.18 -15.14 10.66
C ASP A 94 -2.22 -15.44 9.48
N GLN A 95 -1.24 -16.34 9.67
CA GLN A 95 -0.44 -16.85 8.57
C GLN A 95 -1.34 -17.71 7.67
N ASN A 96 -1.29 -17.40 6.40
CA ASN A 96 -2.01 -18.14 5.38
C ASN A 96 -1.09 -18.51 4.23
N PHE A 97 -1.38 -19.61 3.58
CA PHE A 97 -0.65 -20.08 2.42
C PHE A 97 -1.62 -20.41 1.30
N ASN A 98 -1.29 -19.98 0.10
CA ASN A 98 -2.01 -20.33 -1.12
C ASN A 98 -1.12 -21.26 -1.94
N TYR A 99 -1.51 -22.51 -2.03
CA TYR A 99 -0.75 -23.53 -2.79
C TYR A 99 -1.05 -23.47 -4.29
N LEU A 100 -2.16 -22.84 -4.70
CA LEU A 100 -2.47 -22.60 -6.10
C LEU A 100 -2.10 -21.16 -6.48
N PRO A 101 -1.63 -20.94 -7.71
CA PRO A 101 -1.42 -19.59 -8.23
C PRO A 101 -2.75 -18.86 -8.40
N GLN A 102 -2.71 -17.54 -8.33
CA GLN A 102 -3.88 -16.70 -8.54
C GLN A 102 -4.32 -16.71 -10.01
N ASN A 103 -3.35 -16.73 -10.91
CA ASN A 103 -3.57 -16.76 -12.34
C ASN A 103 -2.41 -17.42 -13.06
N ILE A 104 -2.72 -18.28 -14.02
CA ILE A 104 -1.80 -18.77 -15.03
C ILE A 104 -2.41 -18.46 -16.37
N SER A 105 -1.70 -17.74 -17.22
CA SER A 105 -2.12 -17.50 -18.59
C SER A 105 -1.02 -17.80 -19.58
N PHE A 106 -1.43 -18.37 -20.69
CA PHE A 106 -0.59 -18.59 -21.85
C PHE A 106 -1.35 -18.12 -23.08
N ASN A 107 -0.77 -17.18 -23.80
CA ASN A 107 -1.34 -16.64 -25.03
C ASN A 107 -0.35 -16.92 -26.15
N THR A 108 -0.85 -17.38 -27.26
CA THR A 108 -0.02 -17.54 -28.45
C THR A 108 -0.77 -17.01 -29.66
N ASN A 109 -0.07 -16.28 -30.49
CA ASN A 109 -0.60 -15.63 -31.69
C ASN A 109 0.32 -15.92 -32.87
N ILE A 110 -0.26 -16.48 -33.91
CA ILE A 110 0.41 -16.75 -35.19
C ILE A 110 -0.15 -15.77 -36.20
N LEU A 111 0.74 -14.94 -36.74
CA LEU A 111 0.43 -13.92 -37.74
C LEU A 111 1.20 -14.23 -39.00
N ARG A 112 0.51 -14.36 -40.13
CA ARG A 112 1.13 -14.53 -41.42
C ARG A 112 0.58 -13.51 -42.39
N ASN A 113 1.46 -12.71 -42.98
CA ASN A 113 1.18 -11.76 -44.04
C ASN A 113 1.88 -12.22 -45.32
N TYR A 114 1.16 -12.23 -46.40
CA TYR A 114 1.70 -12.52 -47.74
C TYR A 114 1.20 -11.45 -48.68
N TYR A 115 2.14 -10.82 -49.36
CA TYR A 115 1.88 -9.83 -50.39
C TYR A 115 2.57 -10.27 -51.66
N GLU A 116 1.85 -10.19 -52.79
CA GLU A 116 2.32 -10.53 -54.11
C GLU A 116 1.81 -9.47 -55.10
N TYR A 117 2.70 -8.96 -55.92
CA TYR A 117 2.39 -7.95 -56.91
C TYR A 117 3.07 -8.30 -58.24
N GLN A 118 2.26 -8.41 -59.28
CA GLN A 118 2.71 -8.57 -60.65
C GLN A 118 2.32 -7.35 -61.46
N GLU A 119 3.32 -6.62 -61.92
CA GLU A 119 3.10 -5.53 -62.87
C GLU A 119 2.75 -6.08 -64.23
N ARG A 120 1.84 -5.40 -64.94
CA ARG A 120 1.45 -5.78 -66.28
C ARG A 120 2.36 -5.09 -67.29
N ASP A 121 2.97 -5.88 -68.15
CA ASP A 121 3.72 -5.35 -69.30
C ASP A 121 2.71 -4.92 -70.37
N ILE A 122 2.53 -3.59 -70.48
CA ILE A 122 1.63 -2.97 -71.49
C ILE A 122 2.28 -2.82 -72.85
N GLU A 123 3.62 -2.94 -72.94
CA GLU A 123 4.35 -2.88 -74.19
C GLU A 123 4.39 -4.25 -74.87
N ASN A 124 4.40 -5.31 -74.09
CA ASN A 124 4.39 -6.71 -74.57
C ASN A 124 3.02 -7.36 -74.31
N LEU A 125 2.06 -7.15 -75.20
CA LEU A 125 0.72 -7.70 -75.08
C LEU A 125 0.64 -9.23 -75.27
N GLU A 126 1.70 -9.85 -75.88
CA GLU A 126 1.77 -11.32 -76.05
C GLU A 126 2.15 -12.01 -74.72
N ASP A 127 2.98 -11.37 -73.91
CA ASP A 127 3.28 -11.85 -72.55
C ASP A 127 3.17 -10.70 -71.57
N PRO A 128 1.96 -10.37 -71.10
CA PRO A 128 1.72 -9.27 -70.19
C PRO A 128 2.27 -9.53 -68.76
N THR A 129 2.89 -10.66 -68.52
CA THR A 129 3.50 -11.05 -67.23
C THR A 129 5.02 -11.20 -67.30
N SER A 130 5.65 -10.62 -68.34
CA SER A 130 7.11 -10.69 -68.57
C SER A 130 7.95 -9.96 -67.52
N LEU A 131 7.35 -9.03 -66.78
CA LEU A 131 8.00 -8.31 -65.68
C LEU A 131 8.16 -9.20 -64.43
N PRO A 132 9.22 -8.97 -63.62
CA PRO A 132 9.48 -9.82 -62.45
C PRO A 132 8.38 -9.70 -61.40
N LEU A 133 8.02 -10.84 -60.81
CA LEU A 133 7.10 -10.92 -59.71
C LEU A 133 7.73 -10.35 -58.43
N SER A 134 7.06 -9.41 -57.78
CA SER A 134 7.44 -8.88 -56.47
C SER A 134 6.59 -9.56 -55.40
N PHE A 135 7.21 -10.04 -54.33
CA PHE A 135 6.48 -10.59 -53.18
C PHE A 135 7.18 -10.30 -51.86
N SER A 136 6.39 -10.20 -50.80
CA SER A 136 6.91 -10.12 -49.44
C SER A 136 6.14 -11.08 -48.54
N LYS A 137 6.82 -11.57 -47.56
CA LYS A 137 6.27 -12.56 -46.59
C LYS A 137 6.73 -12.18 -45.19
N GLU A 138 5.85 -12.34 -44.28
CA GLU A 138 6.12 -12.21 -42.87
C GLU A 138 5.32 -13.26 -42.14
N PHE A 139 6.00 -14.08 -41.35
CA PHE A 139 5.36 -15.14 -40.59
C PHE A 139 5.89 -15.12 -39.16
N LEU A 140 5.09 -14.59 -38.23
CA LEU A 140 5.46 -14.38 -36.83
C LEU A 140 4.68 -15.35 -35.94
N TRP A 141 5.36 -15.80 -34.90
CA TRP A 141 4.75 -16.60 -33.84
C TRP A 141 5.10 -16.01 -32.47
N ASN A 142 4.14 -15.32 -31.88
CA ASN A 142 4.27 -14.68 -30.57
C ASN A 142 3.73 -15.61 -29.48
N ARG A 143 4.41 -15.66 -28.35
CA ARG A 143 4.07 -16.50 -27.20
C ARG A 143 4.30 -15.73 -25.92
N ASP A 144 3.25 -15.59 -25.12
CA ASP A 144 3.26 -14.88 -23.85
C ASP A 144 2.84 -15.84 -22.74
N PHE A 145 3.63 -15.90 -21.70
CA PHE A 145 3.31 -16.64 -20.49
C PHE A 145 3.26 -15.69 -19.29
N SER A 146 2.25 -15.81 -18.46
CA SER A 146 2.12 -15.02 -17.23
C SER A 146 1.67 -15.91 -16.07
N LEU A 147 2.39 -15.78 -14.96
CA LEU A 147 2.09 -16.44 -13.70
C LEU A 147 1.98 -15.39 -12.60
N LYS A 148 0.85 -15.34 -11.90
CA LYS A 148 0.66 -14.55 -10.69
C LYS A 148 0.38 -15.48 -9.53
N TRP A 149 1.18 -15.36 -8.47
CA TRP A 149 1.06 -16.21 -7.31
C TRP A 149 1.16 -15.41 -6.01
N ASP A 150 0.05 -15.34 -5.30
CA ASP A 150 -0.02 -14.79 -3.95
C ASP A 150 0.26 -15.90 -2.94
N LEU A 151 1.53 -16.24 -2.73
CA LEU A 151 1.91 -17.33 -1.83
C LEU A 151 1.36 -17.14 -0.42
N THR A 152 1.35 -15.89 0.05
CA THR A 152 0.69 -15.47 1.29
C THR A 152 -0.03 -14.14 1.05
N LYS A 153 -0.84 -13.68 2.02
CA LYS A 153 -1.45 -12.32 1.98
C LYS A 153 -0.45 -11.18 1.85
N ASN A 154 0.81 -11.43 2.14
CA ASN A 154 1.85 -10.42 2.20
C ASN A 154 2.98 -10.66 1.20
N LEU A 155 3.04 -11.82 0.57
CA LEU A 155 4.08 -12.22 -0.37
C LEU A 155 3.45 -12.56 -1.71
N HIS A 156 3.77 -11.78 -2.71
CA HIS A 156 3.23 -11.85 -4.06
C HIS A 156 4.37 -12.06 -5.04
N PHE A 157 4.19 -12.97 -5.97
CA PHE A 157 5.08 -13.23 -7.09
C PHE A 157 4.36 -12.97 -8.40
N SER A 158 5.08 -12.42 -9.35
CA SER A 158 4.64 -12.27 -10.73
C SER A 158 5.80 -12.62 -11.64
N PHE A 159 5.53 -13.46 -12.59
CA PHE A 159 6.46 -13.85 -13.64
C PHE A 159 5.76 -13.68 -14.99
N ASN A 160 6.40 -12.96 -15.91
CA ASN A 160 5.93 -12.79 -17.27
C ASN A 160 7.08 -13.15 -18.22
N SER A 161 6.75 -13.78 -19.32
CA SER A 161 7.71 -14.11 -20.37
C SER A 161 7.04 -13.87 -21.71
N ALA A 162 7.70 -13.17 -22.60
CA ALA A 162 7.26 -12.90 -23.96
C ALA A 162 8.35 -13.36 -24.94
N THR A 163 7.95 -14.06 -25.98
CA THR A 163 8.83 -14.52 -27.06
C THR A 163 8.20 -14.16 -28.39
N HIS A 164 8.91 -13.41 -29.20
CA HIS A 164 8.56 -13.21 -30.61
C HIS A 164 9.51 -14.06 -31.45
N ALA A 165 8.95 -14.86 -32.34
CA ALA A 165 9.72 -15.72 -33.20
C ALA A 165 9.22 -15.59 -34.64
N GLU A 166 10.13 -15.75 -35.57
CA GLU A 166 9.85 -15.84 -36.98
C GLU A 166 9.77 -17.31 -37.43
N ILE A 167 8.76 -17.65 -38.20
CA ILE A 167 8.71 -18.90 -38.93
C ILE A 167 9.42 -18.66 -40.27
N GLU A 168 10.55 -19.28 -40.45
CA GLU A 168 11.36 -19.11 -41.66
C GLU A 168 10.65 -19.66 -42.88
N GLU A 169 10.42 -18.77 -43.85
CA GLU A 169 9.91 -19.14 -45.18
C GLU A 169 10.99 -18.93 -46.23
N PRO A 170 11.27 -19.94 -47.08
CA PRO A 170 12.19 -19.80 -48.16
C PRO A 170 11.72 -18.68 -49.14
N ASN A 171 12.69 -17.99 -49.73
CA ASN A 171 12.37 -16.87 -50.66
C ASN A 171 11.88 -17.40 -52.02
N VAL A 172 10.74 -18.09 -52.01
CA VAL A 172 10.11 -18.65 -53.24
C VAL A 172 8.64 -18.20 -53.23
N PRO A 173 8.02 -18.02 -54.42
CA PRO A 173 6.58 -17.76 -54.51
C PRO A 173 5.74 -18.90 -53.96
N VAL A 174 4.62 -18.60 -53.33
CA VAL A 174 3.75 -19.55 -52.63
C VAL A 174 2.49 -19.87 -53.45
N ASN A 175 2.58 -19.80 -54.76
CA ASN A 175 1.43 -20.13 -55.63
C ASN A 175 1.54 -21.59 -56.07
N LYS A 176 0.64 -22.46 -55.53
CA LYS A 176 0.60 -23.88 -55.81
C LYS A 176 0.29 -24.20 -57.29
N ASP A 177 -0.53 -23.33 -57.93
CA ASP A 177 -1.00 -23.62 -59.28
C ASP A 177 0.04 -23.24 -60.34
N LEU A 178 0.84 -22.23 -60.04
CA LEU A 178 1.91 -21.77 -60.94
C LEU A 178 3.28 -22.41 -60.64
N TYR A 179 3.58 -22.73 -59.38
CA TYR A 179 4.89 -23.14 -58.91
C TYR A 179 4.78 -24.33 -57.93
N ALA A 180 4.25 -25.49 -58.41
CA ALA A 180 3.98 -26.67 -57.54
C ALA A 180 5.20 -27.20 -56.77
N ASP A 181 6.37 -27.25 -57.42
CA ASP A 181 7.60 -27.75 -56.81
C ASP A 181 8.11 -26.78 -55.71
N GLN A 182 8.08 -25.51 -55.96
CA GLN A 182 8.47 -24.48 -55.01
C GLN A 182 7.51 -24.46 -53.81
N TYR A 183 6.23 -24.67 -54.04
CA TYR A 183 5.23 -24.78 -52.97
C TYR A 183 5.53 -25.96 -52.04
N GLN A 184 6.01 -27.10 -52.56
CA GLN A 184 6.38 -28.23 -51.71
C GLN A 184 7.59 -27.88 -50.83
N VAL A 185 8.63 -27.28 -51.41
CA VAL A 185 9.82 -26.82 -50.66
C VAL A 185 9.41 -25.82 -49.57
N TRP A 186 8.57 -24.88 -49.88
CA TRP A 186 8.03 -23.92 -48.91
C TRP A 186 7.31 -24.64 -47.76
N LYS A 187 6.43 -25.59 -48.06
CA LYS A 187 5.67 -26.35 -47.07
C LYS A 187 6.56 -27.13 -46.12
N ASP A 188 7.58 -27.82 -46.64
CA ASP A 188 8.48 -28.61 -45.85
C ASP A 188 9.34 -27.74 -44.92
N SER A 189 9.84 -26.60 -45.41
CA SER A 189 10.59 -25.63 -44.63
C SER A 189 9.74 -25.03 -43.49
N VAL A 190 8.52 -24.57 -43.80
CA VAL A 190 7.61 -24.04 -42.80
C VAL A 190 7.27 -25.06 -41.72
N TRP A 191 6.98 -26.30 -42.10
CA TRP A 191 6.74 -27.38 -41.14
C TRP A 191 7.93 -27.66 -40.25
N HIS A 192 9.15 -27.60 -40.80
CA HIS A 192 10.38 -27.76 -40.04
C HIS A 192 10.53 -26.61 -39.01
N SER A 193 10.35 -25.36 -39.46
CA SER A 193 10.42 -24.19 -38.59
C SER A 193 9.35 -24.22 -37.46
N ILE A 194 8.09 -24.60 -37.81
CA ILE A 194 7.01 -24.74 -36.81
C ILE A 194 7.35 -25.79 -35.75
N LYS A 195 7.90 -26.95 -36.15
CA LYS A 195 8.34 -28.00 -35.21
C LYS A 195 9.48 -27.53 -34.29
N GLY A 196 10.33 -26.64 -34.79
CA GLY A 196 11.40 -25.98 -34.04
C GLY A 196 10.94 -24.76 -33.20
N PHE A 197 9.65 -24.45 -33.16
CA PHE A 197 9.09 -23.27 -32.52
C PHE A 197 9.52 -21.93 -33.15
N GLY A 198 9.96 -21.95 -34.40
CA GLY A 198 10.46 -20.77 -35.10
C GLY A 198 11.84 -20.32 -34.62
N THR A 199 12.41 -19.34 -35.32
CA THR A 199 13.66 -18.69 -34.93
C THR A 199 13.35 -17.46 -34.07
N PRO A 200 13.81 -17.41 -32.81
CA PRO A 200 13.54 -16.28 -31.95
C PRO A 200 14.09 -14.97 -32.52
N LEU A 201 13.30 -13.90 -32.46
CA LEU A 201 13.69 -12.53 -32.77
C LEU A 201 14.06 -11.77 -31.48
N ASP A 202 13.19 -11.88 -30.49
CA ASP A 202 13.41 -11.35 -29.15
C ASP A 202 12.77 -12.22 -28.09
N TYR A 203 13.31 -12.09 -26.89
CA TYR A 203 12.80 -12.74 -25.70
C TYR A 203 12.90 -11.79 -24.51
N GLN A 204 11.81 -11.65 -23.78
CA GLN A 204 11.76 -10.84 -22.57
C GLN A 204 11.22 -11.65 -21.41
N GLN A 205 11.82 -11.47 -20.25
CA GLN A 205 11.41 -12.12 -19.00
C GLN A 205 11.38 -11.10 -17.87
N ASP A 206 10.26 -11.02 -17.17
CA ASP A 206 10.05 -10.12 -16.05
C ASP A 206 9.67 -10.93 -14.81
N PHE A 207 10.43 -10.79 -13.75
CA PHE A 207 10.13 -11.37 -12.45
C PHE A 207 9.96 -10.27 -11.42
N THR A 208 8.87 -10.32 -10.67
CA THR A 208 8.60 -9.40 -9.56
C THR A 208 8.23 -10.19 -8.32
N ALA A 209 8.89 -9.88 -7.20
CA ALA A 209 8.54 -10.38 -5.88
C ALA A 209 8.28 -9.20 -4.95
N SER A 210 7.14 -9.14 -4.32
CA SER A 210 6.80 -8.10 -3.35
C SER A 210 6.42 -8.72 -2.01
N TYR A 211 7.01 -8.21 -0.94
CA TYR A 211 6.75 -8.66 0.42
C TYR A 211 6.44 -7.50 1.35
N LYS A 212 5.28 -7.54 1.97
CA LYS A 212 4.88 -6.59 2.99
C LYS A 212 5.01 -7.23 4.37
N VAL A 213 5.96 -6.75 5.15
CA VAL A 213 6.19 -7.28 6.50
C VAL A 213 4.99 -6.92 7.40
N PRO A 214 4.31 -7.90 8.04
CA PRO A 214 3.10 -7.66 8.81
C PRO A 214 3.38 -7.05 10.20
N LEU A 215 4.21 -5.99 10.27
CA LEU A 215 4.60 -5.32 11.52
C LEU A 215 3.40 -4.75 12.29
N ALA A 216 2.35 -4.34 11.58
CA ALA A 216 1.14 -3.80 12.20
C ALA A 216 0.43 -4.80 13.14
N LYS A 217 0.67 -6.10 12.98
CA LYS A 217 0.13 -7.16 13.86
C LYS A 217 0.90 -7.28 15.18
N ILE A 218 2.11 -6.75 15.25
CA ILE A 218 2.92 -6.73 16.47
C ILE A 218 2.62 -5.43 17.21
N PRO A 219 2.08 -5.47 18.44
CA PRO A 219 1.62 -4.27 19.14
C PRO A 219 2.67 -3.17 19.31
N CYS A 220 3.94 -3.53 19.51
CA CYS A 220 5.03 -2.56 19.67
C CYS A 220 5.52 -1.96 18.33
N PHE A 221 5.23 -2.58 17.19
CA PHE A 221 5.66 -2.14 15.85
C PHE A 221 4.51 -1.64 14.97
N SER A 222 3.30 -1.48 15.52
CA SER A 222 2.11 -1.03 14.77
C SER A 222 2.24 0.37 14.17
N TRP A 223 3.26 1.14 14.57
CA TRP A 223 3.61 2.45 14.03
C TRP A 223 4.56 2.39 12.83
N MET A 224 5.02 1.20 12.46
CA MET A 224 5.94 0.96 11.35
C MET A 224 5.26 0.14 10.27
N SER A 225 5.55 0.44 9.01
CA SER A 225 5.32 -0.45 7.88
C SER A 225 6.61 -0.61 7.08
N LEU A 226 6.88 -1.82 6.69
CA LEU A 226 8.04 -2.18 5.88
C LEU A 226 7.56 -3.01 4.71
N ASP A 227 7.90 -2.59 3.51
CA ASP A 227 7.65 -3.32 2.27
C ASP A 227 8.94 -3.44 1.47
N GLY A 228 9.16 -4.61 0.92
CA GLY A 228 10.24 -4.93 0.02
C GLY A 228 9.70 -5.30 -1.36
N ASN A 229 10.35 -4.81 -2.40
CA ASN A 229 10.04 -5.16 -3.77
C ASN A 229 11.33 -5.51 -4.51
N TYR A 230 11.32 -6.65 -5.17
CA TYR A 230 12.39 -7.11 -6.03
C TYR A 230 11.87 -7.28 -7.43
N THR A 231 12.55 -6.69 -8.41
CA THR A 231 12.27 -6.84 -9.82
C THR A 231 13.53 -7.29 -10.55
N ALA A 232 13.37 -8.23 -11.45
CA ALA A 232 14.43 -8.69 -12.34
C ALA A 232 13.87 -8.77 -13.76
N ASN A 233 14.51 -8.08 -14.68
CA ASN A 233 14.15 -8.03 -16.07
C ASN A 233 15.32 -8.59 -16.87
N TYR A 234 15.02 -9.47 -17.79
CA TYR A 234 15.97 -10.03 -18.73
C TYR A 234 15.40 -9.86 -20.13
N SER A 235 16.20 -9.36 -21.05
CA SER A 235 15.85 -9.34 -22.46
C SER A 235 17.02 -9.87 -23.30
N TRP A 236 16.66 -10.56 -24.34
CA TRP A 236 17.54 -11.04 -25.37
C TRP A 236 16.96 -10.57 -26.71
N GLU A 237 17.79 -10.01 -27.56
CA GLU A 237 17.45 -9.55 -28.90
C GLU A 237 18.41 -10.19 -29.91
N ARG A 238 17.87 -10.71 -31.00
CA ARG A 238 18.64 -11.26 -32.11
C ARG A 238 19.47 -10.15 -32.76
N GLY A 239 20.75 -10.42 -32.93
CA GLY A 239 21.64 -9.53 -33.66
C GLY A 239 21.44 -9.57 -35.16
N MET A 240 21.92 -8.55 -35.83
CA MET A 240 21.92 -8.50 -37.28
C MET A 240 22.88 -9.54 -37.83
N GLU A 241 22.46 -10.22 -38.87
CA GLU A 241 23.26 -11.13 -39.69
C GLU A 241 23.42 -10.49 -41.07
N LEU A 242 24.65 -10.39 -41.53
CA LEU A 242 24.98 -9.86 -42.85
C LEU A 242 24.74 -10.88 -43.94
N GLU A 243 24.60 -10.47 -45.18
CA GLU A 243 24.42 -11.35 -46.35
C GLU A 243 25.59 -12.35 -46.57
N ASP A 244 26.78 -12.03 -46.07
CA ASP A 244 27.95 -12.90 -46.08
C ASP A 244 27.95 -13.96 -44.95
N GLY A 245 26.91 -14.00 -44.13
CA GLY A 245 26.77 -14.89 -42.97
C GLY A 245 27.54 -14.45 -41.73
N THR A 246 28.09 -13.24 -41.73
CA THR A 246 28.72 -12.67 -40.52
C THR A 246 27.66 -12.20 -39.54
N SER A 247 27.65 -12.82 -38.34
CA SER A 247 26.75 -12.39 -37.27
C SER A 247 27.45 -11.43 -36.30
N TYR A 248 26.81 -10.32 -36.00
CA TYR A 248 27.26 -9.42 -34.93
C TYR A 248 26.99 -9.94 -33.51
N GLY A 249 26.34 -11.09 -33.42
CA GLY A 249 25.89 -11.67 -32.16
C GLY A 249 24.68 -10.94 -31.58
N ASN A 250 24.06 -11.56 -30.63
CA ASN A 250 22.82 -11.10 -29.99
C ASN A 250 23.11 -10.09 -28.87
N THR A 251 22.11 -9.37 -28.43
CA THR A 251 22.24 -8.47 -27.29
C THR A 251 21.46 -9.00 -26.08
N ILE A 252 22.13 -9.09 -24.94
CA ILE A 252 21.50 -9.42 -23.68
C ILE A 252 21.46 -8.18 -22.79
N ASN A 253 20.29 -7.90 -22.21
CA ASN A 253 20.14 -6.93 -21.17
C ASN A 253 19.60 -7.61 -19.91
N ASN A 254 20.24 -7.34 -18.79
CA ASN A 254 19.81 -7.83 -17.48
C ASN A 254 19.75 -6.67 -16.52
N GLN A 255 18.59 -6.46 -15.92
CA GLN A 255 18.37 -5.42 -14.91
C GLN A 255 17.71 -6.04 -13.68
N ARG A 256 18.25 -5.74 -12.53
CA ARG A 256 17.61 -6.09 -11.25
C ARG A 256 17.52 -4.87 -10.35
N SER A 257 16.43 -4.78 -9.62
CA SER A 257 16.21 -3.70 -8.66
C SER A 257 15.61 -4.27 -7.38
N ALA A 258 16.27 -4.01 -6.26
CA ALA A 258 15.75 -4.30 -4.93
C ALA A 258 15.40 -2.99 -4.25
N THR A 259 14.15 -2.82 -3.84
CA THR A 259 13.66 -1.63 -3.16
C THR A 259 13.07 -2.02 -1.82
N ILE A 260 13.49 -1.33 -0.76
CA ILE A 260 12.94 -1.49 0.59
C ILE A 260 12.39 -0.13 1.01
N ASN A 261 11.11 -0.10 1.36
CA ASN A 261 10.43 1.10 1.82
C ASN A 261 9.99 0.93 3.27
N GLY A 262 10.46 1.81 4.13
CA GLY A 262 10.05 1.94 5.52
C GLY A 262 9.21 3.19 5.71
N ARG A 263 8.03 3.05 6.30
CA ARG A 263 7.19 4.18 6.71
C ARG A 263 6.98 4.11 8.20
N PHE A 264 7.29 5.20 8.89
CA PHE A 264 7.25 5.32 10.34
C PHE A 264 6.23 6.39 10.71
N ASN A 265 5.08 5.96 11.25
CA ASN A 265 4.05 6.86 11.75
C ASN A 265 4.35 7.16 13.23
N LEU A 266 5.15 8.20 13.46
CA LEU A 266 5.54 8.62 14.81
C LEU A 266 4.35 9.12 15.62
N GLU A 267 3.27 9.58 15.00
CA GLU A 267 2.05 9.95 15.72
C GLU A 267 1.43 8.75 16.44
N THR A 268 1.43 7.59 15.79
CA THR A 268 0.99 6.32 16.42
C THR A 268 1.93 5.93 17.56
N LEU A 269 3.27 6.06 17.38
CA LEU A 269 4.26 5.81 18.42
C LEU A 269 4.05 6.74 19.62
N TYR A 270 3.82 8.03 19.39
CA TYR A 270 3.56 8.99 20.47
C TYR A 270 2.31 8.63 21.29
N ASN A 271 1.32 8.04 20.67
CA ASN A 271 0.08 7.62 21.33
C ASN A 271 0.24 6.44 22.29
N PHE A 272 1.38 5.72 22.27
CA PHE A 272 1.67 4.67 23.27
C PHE A 272 1.93 5.24 24.66
N SER A 273 2.51 6.45 24.75
CA SER A 273 2.68 7.12 26.03
C SER A 273 1.46 7.99 26.35
N SER A 274 0.89 7.83 27.55
CA SER A 274 -0.26 8.63 28.00
C SER A 274 0.05 10.14 28.03
N PHE A 275 1.29 10.50 28.36
CA PHE A 275 1.75 11.88 28.36
C PHE A 275 1.82 12.45 26.94
N LEU A 276 2.48 11.74 26.01
CA LEU A 276 2.61 12.16 24.61
C LEU A 276 1.27 12.24 23.92
N LYS A 277 0.37 11.28 24.19
CA LYS A 277 -1.02 11.29 23.71
C LYS A 277 -1.79 12.52 24.18
N GLU A 278 -1.62 12.92 25.45
CA GLU A 278 -2.24 14.12 26.00
C GLU A 278 -1.69 15.38 25.31
N VAL A 279 -0.36 15.46 25.13
CA VAL A 279 0.28 16.57 24.40
C VAL A 279 -0.24 16.63 22.96
N ASN A 280 -0.27 15.50 22.26
CA ASN A 280 -0.76 15.44 20.87
C ASN A 280 -2.22 15.89 20.77
N LYS A 281 -3.10 15.42 21.66
CA LYS A 281 -4.52 15.81 21.71
C LYS A 281 -4.67 17.30 21.99
N LYS A 282 -3.98 17.86 22.99
CA LYS A 282 -4.05 19.29 23.37
C LYS A 282 -3.69 20.22 22.21
N PHE A 283 -2.78 19.77 21.35
CA PHE A 283 -2.29 20.57 20.25
C PHE A 283 -2.81 20.12 18.87
N SER A 284 -3.77 19.23 18.81
CA SER A 284 -4.41 18.84 17.54
C SER A 284 -5.12 20.02 16.88
N ALA A 285 -5.27 19.98 15.56
CA ALA A 285 -5.95 21.07 14.83
C ALA A 285 -7.41 21.25 15.27
N SER A 286 -8.08 20.14 15.60
CA SER A 286 -9.48 20.16 16.08
C SER A 286 -9.63 20.84 17.44
N GLU A 287 -8.73 20.56 18.39
CA GLU A 287 -8.74 21.19 19.72
C GLU A 287 -8.35 22.67 19.65
N ARG A 288 -7.43 23.04 18.74
CA ARG A 288 -7.11 24.44 18.48
C ARG A 288 -8.30 25.19 17.91
N LYS A 289 -9.06 24.59 16.99
CA LYS A 289 -10.27 25.17 16.43
C LYS A 289 -11.34 25.38 17.54
N LYS A 290 -11.60 24.34 18.34
CA LYS A 290 -12.52 24.42 19.48
C LYS A 290 -12.10 25.47 20.50
N ALA A 291 -10.80 25.54 20.83
CA ALA A 291 -10.30 26.58 21.76
C ALA A 291 -10.45 27.99 21.19
N LYS A 292 -10.23 28.18 19.89
CA LYS A 292 -10.42 29.45 19.21
C LYS A 292 -11.90 29.86 19.16
N ASP A 293 -12.79 28.93 18.83
CA ASP A 293 -14.22 29.13 18.79
C ASP A 293 -14.77 29.45 20.19
N LYS A 294 -14.28 28.77 21.23
CA LYS A 294 -14.63 29.07 22.63
C LYS A 294 -14.18 30.48 23.05
N SER A 295 -12.92 30.82 22.72
CA SER A 295 -12.39 32.17 23.00
C SER A 295 -13.18 33.27 22.26
N ASN A 296 -13.57 33.03 21.02
CA ASN A 296 -14.41 34.01 20.27
C ASN A 296 -15.79 34.17 20.90
N ARG A 297 -16.46 33.08 21.29
CA ARG A 297 -17.75 33.12 21.99
C ARG A 297 -17.66 33.82 23.35
N GLU A 298 -16.57 33.65 24.09
CA GLU A 298 -16.35 34.36 25.37
C GLU A 298 -16.11 35.86 25.12
N ARG A 299 -15.38 36.22 24.07
CA ARG A 299 -15.18 37.63 23.66
C ARG A 299 -16.49 38.29 23.21
N GLU A 300 -17.34 37.58 22.45
CA GLU A 300 -18.66 38.06 22.04
C GLU A 300 -19.58 38.29 23.25
N LYS A 301 -19.62 37.32 24.18
CA LYS A 301 -20.38 37.47 25.42
C LYS A 301 -19.90 38.67 26.28
N ALA A 302 -18.58 38.85 26.37
CA ALA A 302 -18.00 39.98 27.09
C ALA A 302 -18.26 41.32 26.40
N LYS A 303 -18.35 41.38 25.06
CA LYS A 303 -18.76 42.58 24.33
C LYS A 303 -20.25 42.89 24.55
N ALA A 304 -21.12 41.87 24.42
CA ALA A 304 -22.55 42.01 24.65
C ALA A 304 -22.89 42.43 26.10
N GLN A 305 -22.09 41.96 27.08
CA GLN A 305 -22.23 42.41 28.47
C GLN A 305 -21.83 43.88 28.65
N LYS A 306 -20.71 44.30 28.02
CA LYS A 306 -20.29 45.72 28.05
C LYS A 306 -21.24 46.65 27.30
N GLU A 307 -21.89 46.19 26.24
CA GLU A 307 -22.94 46.94 25.55
C GLU A 307 -24.18 47.10 26.45
N LYS A 308 -24.65 46.04 27.11
CA LYS A 308 -25.75 46.10 28.07
C LYS A 308 -25.44 46.98 29.27
N GLU A 309 -24.19 46.97 29.78
CA GLU A 309 -23.74 47.88 30.84
C GLU A 309 -23.67 49.35 30.37
N LYS A 310 -23.33 49.61 29.10
CA LYS A 310 -23.37 50.95 28.51
C LYS A 310 -24.80 51.43 28.26
N GLU A 311 -25.70 50.58 27.80
CA GLU A 311 -27.11 50.88 27.64
C GLU A 311 -27.80 51.13 29.01
N ALA A 312 -27.48 50.37 30.05
CA ALA A 312 -27.92 50.55 31.40
C ALA A 312 -27.39 51.85 32.02
N ALA A 313 -26.16 52.27 31.66
CA ALA A 313 -25.56 53.52 32.11
C ALA A 313 -26.10 54.74 31.34
N ALA A 314 -26.58 54.54 30.10
CA ALA A 314 -27.21 55.62 29.31
C ALA A 314 -28.68 55.90 29.71
N ASN A 315 -29.40 54.89 30.22
CA ASN A 315 -30.79 55.04 30.69
C ASN A 315 -30.94 55.45 32.17
N GLY A 316 -29.81 55.77 32.83
CA GLY A 316 -29.77 56.17 34.26
C GLY A 316 -29.76 57.65 34.56
N LYS A 317 -30.21 58.52 33.66
CA LYS A 317 -30.39 59.95 33.94
C LYS A 317 -31.78 60.37 33.51
N ASP A 318 -32.78 60.16 34.35
CA ASP A 318 -33.85 61.05 34.67
C ASP A 318 -34.81 60.41 35.66
N GLY A 319 -35.23 61.22 36.67
CA GLY A 319 -36.45 60.96 37.42
C GLY A 319 -36.30 60.63 38.88
N GLN A 320 -36.26 61.69 39.65
CA GLN A 320 -36.52 61.79 41.11
C GLN A 320 -37.85 61.20 41.52
N ASN A 321 -37.85 60.64 42.72
CA ASN A 321 -38.82 60.74 43.81
C ASN A 321 -39.96 59.74 43.97
N LYS A 322 -39.97 59.31 45.22
CA LYS A 322 -41.03 59.00 46.16
C LYS A 322 -41.56 57.59 46.40
N ASP A 323 -41.24 57.23 47.64
CA ASP A 323 -42.14 56.61 48.63
C ASP A 323 -42.91 55.33 48.35
N GLY A 324 -42.67 54.40 49.26
CA GLY A 324 -43.78 53.60 49.80
C GLY A 324 -43.56 52.11 49.90
N LYS A 325 -43.17 51.73 51.10
CA LYS A 325 -43.68 50.58 51.88
C LYS A 325 -43.97 49.22 51.24
N ASP A 326 -43.24 48.30 51.77
CA ASP A 326 -43.74 47.16 52.58
C ASP A 326 -43.88 45.75 51.90
N LYS A 327 -43.30 44.81 52.59
CA LYS A 327 -43.61 43.41 52.83
C LYS A 327 -43.07 42.34 51.84
N THR A 328 -42.09 41.66 52.41
CA THR A 328 -42.06 40.28 52.90
C THR A 328 -41.90 39.13 51.90
N ASP A 329 -40.94 38.32 52.34
CA ASP A 329 -40.71 36.88 52.16
C ASP A 329 -40.05 36.43 50.84
N GLY A 330 -38.94 35.88 50.89
CA GLY A 330 -38.26 34.90 51.71
C GLY A 330 -37.44 34.01 50.84
N LYS A 331 -36.28 33.83 51.24
CA LYS A 331 -35.38 32.68 51.17
C LYS A 331 -33.98 32.97 50.63
N THR A 332 -33.13 33.15 51.66
CA THR A 332 -31.83 32.47 51.88
C THR A 332 -31.06 31.98 50.67
N ALA A 333 -29.94 32.63 50.40
CA ALA A 333 -28.67 32.00 50.14
C ALA A 333 -27.53 32.94 50.59
N ASP A 334 -26.88 32.52 51.64
CA ASP A 334 -25.73 33.11 52.28
C ASP A 334 -24.64 33.56 51.33
N ASN A 335 -24.30 34.83 51.39
CA ASN A 335 -22.99 35.34 51.06
C ASN A 335 -22.53 36.26 52.19
N ALA A 336 -22.03 35.64 53.27
CA ALA A 336 -21.39 36.34 54.35
C ALA A 336 -20.02 36.86 53.87
N LYS A 337 -19.97 38.17 53.57
CA LYS A 337 -18.75 38.96 53.65
C LYS A 337 -18.38 39.13 55.10
N GLY A 338 -17.51 38.24 55.60
CA GLY A 338 -16.86 38.40 56.88
C GLY A 338 -15.61 39.22 56.73
N THR A 339 -15.62 40.35 57.36
CA THR A 339 -14.56 41.33 57.58
C THR A 339 -13.24 40.74 57.98
N ALA A 340 -12.17 41.19 57.37
CA ALA A 340 -10.80 40.83 57.53
C ALA A 340 -10.29 41.05 58.96
N ASN A 341 -9.90 39.98 59.60
CA ASN A 341 -8.85 40.03 60.62
C ASN A 341 -7.56 39.53 59.97
N ALA A 342 -6.62 40.41 59.76
CA ALA A 342 -5.30 40.12 59.24
C ALA A 342 -4.53 39.25 60.22
N LYS A 343 -4.68 37.93 60.07
CA LYS A 343 -3.72 36.95 60.54
C LYS A 343 -2.66 36.82 59.49
N VAL A 344 -1.43 37.19 59.83
CA VAL A 344 -0.21 36.96 59.09
C VAL A 344 -0.26 35.53 58.53
N LYS A 345 -0.59 35.38 57.27
CA LYS A 345 -0.54 34.13 56.54
C LYS A 345 0.89 33.82 56.24
N ASN A 346 1.44 32.90 57.05
CA ASN A 346 2.68 32.22 56.68
C ASN A 346 2.47 31.46 55.36
N PRO A 347 2.99 31.89 54.21
CA PRO A 347 2.50 31.49 52.89
C PRO A 347 2.97 30.10 52.40
N LYS A 348 3.54 29.22 53.26
CA LYS A 348 4.25 28.01 52.81
C LYS A 348 3.69 26.67 53.25
N PHE A 349 2.60 26.58 53.99
CA PHE A 349 2.13 25.28 54.44
C PHE A 349 0.72 24.95 53.92
N LYS A 350 0.65 24.29 52.75
CA LYS A 350 -0.57 23.68 52.25
C LYS A 350 -0.58 22.20 52.65
N GLY A 351 -0.92 21.87 53.87
CA GLY A 351 -0.92 20.52 54.36
C GLY A 351 -1.75 20.39 55.66
N PHE A 352 -1.91 19.18 56.11
CA PHE A 352 -2.44 18.88 57.43
C PHE A 352 -1.30 18.84 58.44
N ALA A 353 -1.43 19.48 59.56
CA ALA A 353 -0.56 19.41 60.71
C ALA A 353 -1.38 19.03 61.93
N GLY A 354 -1.08 17.94 62.57
CA GLY A 354 -1.78 17.48 63.77
C GLY A 354 -0.82 16.82 64.73
N GLU A 355 -1.13 16.95 66.04
CA GLU A 355 -0.41 16.26 67.10
C GLU A 355 -1.12 14.93 67.39
N ILE A 356 -0.32 13.90 67.45
CA ILE A 356 -0.78 12.54 67.80
C ILE A 356 0.06 11.97 68.89
N THR A 357 -0.54 11.20 69.78
CA THR A 357 0.15 10.41 70.77
C THR A 357 0.08 8.95 70.33
N LEU A 358 1.21 8.38 70.06
CA LEU A 358 1.32 6.95 69.82
C LEU A 358 1.20 6.22 71.16
N LYS A 359 0.51 5.08 71.14
CA LYS A 359 0.39 4.19 72.35
C LYS A 359 0.98 2.82 71.95
N PRO A 360 1.58 2.11 72.91
CA PRO A 360 2.06 0.75 72.64
C PRO A 360 0.89 -0.13 72.19
N ASP A 361 1.14 -1.04 71.24
CA ASP A 361 0.22 -2.04 70.72
C ASP A 361 -1.05 -1.55 70.02
N THR A 362 -1.13 -0.23 69.70
CA THR A 362 -2.28 0.32 68.97
C THR A 362 -1.88 1.11 67.75
N THR A 363 -2.55 0.87 66.63
CA THR A 363 -2.36 1.67 65.44
C THR A 363 -3.25 2.92 65.47
N VAL A 364 -2.73 4.06 65.09
CA VAL A 364 -3.46 5.34 65.08
C VAL A 364 -3.91 5.67 63.66
N GLU A 365 -5.21 5.91 63.52
CA GLU A 365 -5.76 6.42 62.25
C GLU A 365 -5.76 7.96 62.26
N LEU A 366 -5.21 8.53 61.18
CA LEU A 366 -5.15 9.98 61.00
C LEU A 366 -5.92 10.40 59.76
N ALA A 367 -6.96 11.23 59.95
CA ALA A 367 -7.68 11.87 58.86
C ALA A 367 -6.98 13.17 58.48
N HIS A 368 -6.36 13.18 57.32
CA HIS A 368 -5.61 14.34 56.78
C HIS A 368 -6.39 15.19 55.76
N ASN A 369 -7.50 14.69 55.26
CA ASN A 369 -8.42 15.36 54.32
C ASN A 369 -7.77 16.04 53.08
N GLN A 370 -6.62 15.52 52.63
CA GLN A 370 -5.88 16.09 51.50
C GLN A 370 -6.41 15.65 50.14
N LYS A 371 -7.46 14.81 50.06
CA LYS A 371 -8.08 14.28 48.85
C LYS A 371 -7.08 13.67 47.84
N SER A 372 -5.94 13.18 48.35
CA SER A 372 -4.82 12.67 47.51
C SER A 372 -4.25 11.36 48.06
N ARG A 373 -4.04 10.38 47.17
CA ARG A 373 -3.26 9.18 47.50
C ARG A 373 -1.74 9.39 47.46
N ARG A 374 -1.27 10.49 46.84
CA ARG A 374 0.14 10.84 46.75
C ARG A 374 0.47 11.86 47.82
N ILE A 375 0.78 11.37 49.03
CA ILE A 375 1.11 12.20 50.17
C ILE A 375 2.56 11.99 50.62
N ARG A 376 3.11 13.02 51.24
CA ARG A 376 4.34 12.97 52.02
C ARG A 376 3.98 13.16 53.46
N VAL A 377 4.34 12.22 54.28
CA VAL A 377 4.13 12.27 55.74
C VAL A 377 5.46 12.49 56.41
N THR A 378 5.55 13.46 57.31
CA THR A 378 6.74 13.74 58.12
C THR A 378 6.29 13.90 59.55
N ALA A 379 7.02 13.30 60.48
CA ALA A 379 6.76 13.41 61.92
C ALA A 379 7.95 14.01 62.67
N VAL A 380 7.68 14.80 63.68
CA VAL A 380 8.64 15.45 64.53
C VAL A 380 8.23 15.23 65.98
N THR A 381 9.18 14.89 66.86
CA THR A 381 8.96 14.80 68.29
C THR A 381 8.76 16.17 68.93
N ALA A 382 8.26 16.21 70.16
CA ALA A 382 8.14 17.46 70.90
C ALA A 382 9.49 18.24 71.06
N ALA A 383 10.59 17.51 71.02
CA ALA A 383 11.95 18.09 71.05
C ALA A 383 12.46 18.56 69.64
N GLY A 384 11.58 18.57 68.60
CA GLY A 384 11.95 19.02 67.24
C GLY A 384 12.78 18.04 66.41
N ARG A 385 13.05 16.83 66.93
CA ARG A 385 13.78 15.81 66.17
C ARG A 385 12.88 15.07 65.21
N ARG A 386 13.39 14.77 63.97
CA ARG A 386 12.65 13.97 63.00
C ARG A 386 12.46 12.54 63.51
N TYR A 387 11.23 12.06 63.40
CA TYR A 387 10.87 10.72 63.75
C TYR A 387 10.52 9.86 62.53
N PRO A 388 11.11 8.68 62.36
CA PRO A 388 10.76 7.80 61.22
C PRO A 388 9.36 7.21 61.40
N ILE A 389 8.41 7.65 60.57
CA ILE A 389 7.03 7.22 60.64
C ILE A 389 6.74 6.16 59.58
N LYS A 390 6.23 5.01 60.00
CA LYS A 390 5.72 3.95 59.15
C LYS A 390 4.21 4.10 59.04
N PHE A 391 3.66 4.18 57.80
CA PHE A 391 2.24 4.34 57.65
C PHE A 391 1.68 3.56 56.46
N LYS A 392 0.44 3.14 56.56
CA LYS A 392 -0.36 2.51 55.51
C LYS A 392 -1.46 3.47 55.08
N LYS A 393 -1.63 3.65 53.76
CA LYS A 393 -2.73 4.50 53.22
C LYS A 393 -4.00 3.69 53.23
N LEU A 394 -5.04 4.16 53.88
CA LEU A 394 -6.36 3.55 53.89
C LEU A 394 -7.20 4.09 52.77
N ASP A 395 -7.27 5.43 52.64
CA ASP A 395 -8.06 6.12 51.64
C ASP A 395 -7.33 7.42 51.15
N LYS A 396 -7.99 8.20 50.28
CA LYS A 396 -7.53 9.52 49.81
C LYS A 396 -7.40 10.54 50.93
N ASN A 397 -8.09 10.33 52.04
CA ASN A 397 -8.19 11.24 53.18
C ASN A 397 -7.66 10.68 54.48
N LYS A 398 -7.38 9.36 54.58
CA LYS A 398 -6.97 8.69 55.81
C LYS A 398 -5.71 7.87 55.63
N ILE A 399 -4.87 7.88 56.67
CA ILE A 399 -3.70 7.02 56.81
C ILE A 399 -3.75 6.35 58.16
N ARG A 400 -3.18 5.15 58.24
CA ARG A 400 -2.96 4.41 59.48
C ARG A 400 -1.46 4.38 59.78
N ILE A 401 -1.12 4.86 60.95
CA ILE A 401 0.25 4.88 61.43
C ILE A 401 0.52 3.56 62.11
N LEU A 402 1.63 2.91 61.75
CA LEU A 402 1.98 1.57 62.16
C LEU A 402 3.03 1.54 63.31
N ASN A 403 3.54 2.68 63.69
CA ASN A 403 4.49 2.76 64.80
C ASN A 403 3.75 2.55 66.15
N MET A 404 4.32 1.73 67.04
CA MET A 404 3.72 1.33 68.31
C MET A 404 4.54 1.81 69.52
N ASP A 405 5.20 2.94 69.39
CA ASP A 405 6.02 3.56 70.46
C ASP A 405 5.18 4.54 71.29
N SER A 406 5.50 4.69 72.56
CA SER A 406 4.83 5.68 73.41
C SER A 406 5.48 7.07 73.26
N VAL A 407 5.16 7.79 72.15
CA VAL A 407 5.74 9.09 71.85
C VAL A 407 4.68 10.08 71.33
N LYS A 408 4.76 11.32 71.78
CA LYS A 408 4.00 12.43 71.21
C LYS A 408 4.69 12.97 69.97
N LEU A 409 3.98 12.95 68.86
CA LEU A 409 4.51 13.36 67.53
C LEU A 409 3.61 14.44 66.93
N ARG A 410 4.28 15.41 66.34
CA ARG A 410 3.60 16.34 65.40
C ARG A 410 3.77 15.80 63.98
N VAL A 411 2.66 15.42 63.40
CA VAL A 411 2.64 14.80 62.05
C VAL A 411 2.16 15.84 61.03
N ASN A 412 2.96 16.03 59.99
CA ASN A 412 2.64 16.87 58.85
C ASN A 412 2.37 15.99 57.64
N VAL A 413 1.19 16.12 57.05
CA VAL A 413 0.79 15.43 55.81
C VAL A 413 0.59 16.45 54.70
N ILE A 414 1.41 16.34 53.67
CA ILE A 414 1.35 17.23 52.51
C ILE A 414 0.99 16.40 51.27
N ALA A 415 -0.05 16.82 50.54
CA ALA A 415 -0.33 16.26 49.23
C ALA A 415 0.78 16.67 48.24
N LYS A 416 1.38 15.68 47.55
CA LYS A 416 2.28 16.01 46.46
C LYS A 416 1.46 16.59 45.32
N THR A 417 1.72 17.82 44.91
CA THR A 417 1.12 18.46 43.73
C THR A 417 1.32 17.57 42.50
N PRO A 418 0.27 17.20 41.80
CA PRO A 418 0.40 16.46 40.53
C PRO A 418 1.37 17.19 39.60
N ALA A 419 2.14 16.45 38.82
CA ALA A 419 3.08 17.02 37.87
C ALA A 419 2.38 18.03 36.92
N LYS A 420 1.09 17.81 36.62
CA LYS A 420 0.27 18.66 35.75
C LYS A 420 0.03 20.07 36.30
N GLU A 421 0.08 20.27 37.60
CA GLU A 421 -0.12 21.55 38.28
C GLU A 421 1.17 22.31 38.56
N LYS A 422 2.33 21.72 38.18
CA LYS A 422 3.62 22.37 38.39
C LYS A 422 3.89 23.41 37.30
N PRO A 423 4.51 24.57 37.62
CA PRO A 423 4.71 25.67 36.69
C PRO A 423 5.58 25.31 35.47
N TRP A 424 6.46 24.33 35.58
CA TRP A 424 7.30 23.86 34.48
C TRP A 424 6.59 22.90 33.50
N TYR A 425 5.42 22.34 33.88
CA TYR A 425 4.71 21.35 33.08
C TYR A 425 4.27 21.88 31.69
N PRO A 426 3.72 23.10 31.55
CA PRO A 426 3.40 23.66 30.23
C PRO A 426 4.61 23.82 29.31
N TYR A 427 5.75 24.21 29.89
CA TYR A 427 7.02 24.34 29.15
C TYR A 427 7.51 22.98 28.66
N LEU A 428 7.43 21.95 29.50
CA LEU A 428 7.72 20.58 29.09
C LEU A 428 6.79 20.11 27.96
N GLN A 429 5.50 20.42 28.06
CA GLN A 429 4.55 20.09 26.99
C GLN A 429 4.90 20.82 25.69
N GLY A 430 5.34 22.08 25.76
CA GLY A 430 5.80 22.86 24.61
C GLY A 430 7.05 22.28 23.95
N ALA A 431 8.07 21.97 24.74
CA ALA A 431 9.30 21.35 24.27
C ALA A 431 9.03 19.95 23.65
N THR A 432 8.20 19.15 24.33
CA THR A 432 7.81 17.83 23.80
C THR A 432 7.07 17.97 22.49
N ARG A 433 6.19 18.98 22.35
CA ARG A 433 5.50 19.22 21.09
C ARG A 433 6.46 19.56 19.95
N PHE A 434 7.50 20.35 20.23
CA PHE A 434 8.52 20.66 19.23
C PHE A 434 9.17 19.37 18.69
N LEU A 435 9.55 18.45 19.58
CA LEU A 435 10.07 17.14 19.20
C LEU A 435 9.04 16.29 18.43
N MET A 436 7.76 16.43 18.77
CA MET A 436 6.66 15.72 18.10
C MET A 436 6.18 16.39 16.79
N MET A 437 6.88 17.41 16.28
CA MET A 437 6.56 18.01 14.97
C MET A 437 6.82 17.03 13.84
N VAL A 438 7.79 16.14 13.98
CA VAL A 438 8.00 15.03 13.03
C VAL A 438 6.93 13.98 13.27
N ARG A 439 6.03 13.81 12.30
CA ARG A 439 4.89 12.87 12.40
C ARG A 439 5.08 11.61 11.58
N ASN A 440 5.60 11.78 10.38
CA ASN A 440 5.83 10.69 9.46
C ASN A 440 7.25 10.77 8.93
N VAL A 441 7.92 9.65 8.92
CA VAL A 441 9.23 9.48 8.31
C VAL A 441 9.11 8.37 7.28
N SER A 442 9.55 8.61 6.07
CA SER A 442 9.64 7.60 5.03
C SER A 442 11.11 7.43 4.65
N VAL A 443 11.55 6.19 4.63
CA VAL A 443 12.90 5.82 4.22
C VAL A 443 12.76 4.86 3.06
N SER A 444 13.37 5.15 1.94
CA SER A 444 13.42 4.27 0.78
C SER A 444 14.88 3.99 0.45
N TYR A 445 15.20 2.70 0.38
CA TYR A 445 16.49 2.23 -0.11
C TYR A 445 16.25 1.48 -1.42
N ARG A 446 16.98 1.85 -2.46
CA ARG A 446 16.91 1.19 -3.76
C ARG A 446 18.31 0.84 -4.22
N ASN A 447 18.49 -0.42 -4.59
CA ASN A 447 19.69 -0.93 -5.24
C ASN A 447 19.29 -1.42 -6.63
N THR A 448 19.91 -0.85 -7.65
CA THR A 448 19.66 -1.21 -9.05
C THR A 448 20.98 -1.61 -9.69
N PHE A 449 20.95 -2.73 -10.39
CA PHE A 449 22.05 -3.22 -11.21
C PHE A 449 21.52 -3.40 -12.62
N ALA A 450 22.23 -2.92 -13.61
CA ALA A 450 21.93 -3.13 -15.01
C ALA A 450 23.21 -3.53 -15.75
N MET A 451 23.07 -4.49 -16.65
CA MET A 451 24.13 -4.97 -17.52
C MET A 451 23.57 -5.13 -18.93
N SER A 452 24.32 -4.68 -19.90
CA SER A 452 24.07 -4.91 -21.33
C SER A 452 25.30 -5.61 -21.92
N LEU A 453 25.10 -6.69 -22.62
CA LEU A 453 26.15 -7.49 -23.26
C LEU A 453 25.82 -7.66 -24.75
N PRO A 454 26.38 -6.86 -25.63
CA PRO A 454 26.32 -7.08 -27.07
C PRO A 454 27.29 -8.18 -27.49
N GLY A 455 27.03 -8.79 -28.66
CA GLY A 455 27.91 -9.81 -29.23
C GLY A 455 27.77 -11.19 -28.59
N PHE A 456 26.64 -11.45 -27.90
CA PHE A 456 26.34 -12.75 -27.30
C PHE A 456 25.95 -13.77 -28.37
N LEU A 457 26.72 -14.83 -28.51
CA LEU A 457 26.52 -15.83 -29.59
C LEU A 457 25.35 -16.80 -29.36
N PRO A 458 25.09 -17.31 -28.14
CA PRO A 458 24.02 -18.27 -27.95
C PRO A 458 22.64 -17.73 -28.24
N ASN A 459 21.80 -18.55 -28.88
CA ASN A 459 20.38 -18.26 -29.08
C ASN A 459 19.54 -18.68 -27.88
N VAL A 460 18.35 -18.10 -27.78
CA VAL A 460 17.30 -18.57 -26.88
C VAL A 460 16.78 -19.90 -27.43
N GLY A 461 16.84 -20.97 -26.65
CA GLY A 461 16.70 -22.31 -27.20
C GLY A 461 15.41 -23.05 -26.93
N ASP A 462 14.52 -22.57 -26.08
CA ASP A 462 13.28 -23.23 -25.73
C ASP A 462 12.06 -22.29 -25.71
N MET A 463 10.89 -22.86 -25.48
CA MET A 463 9.61 -22.15 -25.42
C MET A 463 9.55 -21.06 -24.33
N LEU A 464 10.37 -21.16 -23.30
CA LEU A 464 10.49 -20.20 -22.19
C LEU A 464 11.75 -19.34 -22.28
N GLY A 465 12.47 -19.41 -23.40
CA GLY A 465 13.65 -18.61 -23.67
C GLY A 465 14.94 -19.13 -23.03
N GLN A 466 14.92 -20.27 -22.39
CA GLN A 466 16.10 -20.86 -21.79
C GLN A 466 16.63 -22.03 -22.64
N ARG A 467 17.92 -22.05 -22.90
CA ARG A 467 18.57 -23.19 -23.52
C ARG A 467 19.08 -24.09 -22.41
N THR A 468 18.53 -25.30 -22.32
CA THR A 468 19.08 -26.34 -21.49
C THR A 468 20.29 -26.99 -22.21
N GLY A 469 21.46 -26.67 -21.74
CA GLY A 469 22.63 -27.44 -22.01
C GLY A 469 23.46 -27.00 -23.18
N GLY A 470 24.61 -26.79 -22.87
CA GLY A 470 25.78 -27.00 -23.64
C GLY A 470 26.31 -25.76 -24.32
N GLY A 471 27.37 -25.41 -23.84
CA GLY A 471 28.33 -24.57 -24.51
C GLY A 471 28.86 -25.17 -25.77
#